data_acdea357150c95adaa6afe2a41fb4831
#
_entry.id   acdea357150c95adaa6afe2a41fb4831
#
_cell.length_a   1.000
_cell.length_b   1.000
_cell.length_c   1.000
_cell.angle_alpha   90.00
_cell.angle_beta   90.00
_cell.angle_gamma   90.00
#
_symmetry.space_group_name_H-M   'P 1'
#
loop_
_entity.id
_entity.type
_entity.pdbx_description
1 polymer ?
#
loop_
_entity_poly.entity_id
_entity_poly.type
_entity_poly.pdbx_seq_one_letter_code
_entity_poly.pdbx_strand_id
1 'polypeptide(L)'
;MAVGKNSEADGDYATALGTNAKAIGPNATALGANSDVGAANGLALGANSVVQAGATNSVALGQGSIASAPNTVSVGAPGAERKITNVAPGDISPTSTDAVNGSQVYGLVQNQSNVALSQINNTNVRLNRVGAMSAALSSLKPYYVDGTEKGQVMAGVGSYHGEKALALGYGYAPNDRVFLNASVGISKSEQMYGMGATWRIGVGTKPAKPDNATVNTLKAENEQLQDRVAKLEALVQKLVESKA
;
A
#
# COMPACT_ATOMS: atom_id res chain seq x y z
N MET A 1 -32.99 55.02 11.33
CA MET A 1 -32.72 56.13 10.39
C MET A 1 -32.98 55.62 8.96
N ALA A 2 -33.82 56.32 8.19
CA ALA A 2 -34.08 55.98 6.79
C ALA A 2 -33.69 57.14 5.86
N VAL A 3 -32.87 56.85 4.86
CA VAL A 3 -32.36 57.87 3.88
C VAL A 3 -32.42 57.29 2.47
N GLY A 4 -33.25 57.84 1.64
CA GLY A 4 -33.48 57.44 0.25
C GLY A 4 -34.97 57.39 -0.10
N LYS A 5 -35.28 57.43 -1.41
CA LYS A 5 -36.69 57.32 -1.85
C LYS A 5 -37.22 55.95 -1.44
N ASN A 6 -38.39 55.95 -0.72
CA ASN A 6 -39.04 54.73 -0.20
C ASN A 6 -38.16 53.87 0.72
N SER A 7 -37.13 54.44 1.37
CA SER A 7 -36.39 53.71 2.38
C SER A 7 -37.18 53.56 3.68
N GLU A 8 -37.03 52.39 4.35
CA GLU A 8 -37.82 52.01 5.51
C GLU A 8 -36.90 51.45 6.62
N ALA A 9 -36.95 52.01 7.81
CA ALA A 9 -36.19 51.54 8.98
C ALA A 9 -37.14 51.38 10.17
N ASP A 10 -37.83 50.21 10.22
CA ASP A 10 -38.89 49.88 11.17
C ASP A 10 -38.37 49.24 12.43
N GLY A 11 -37.24 48.53 12.37
CA GLY A 11 -36.64 47.92 13.55
C GLY A 11 -36.10 48.95 14.55
N ASP A 12 -36.16 48.64 15.84
CA ASP A 12 -35.48 49.43 16.85
C ASP A 12 -34.00 49.56 16.53
N TYR A 13 -33.48 50.78 16.52
CA TYR A 13 -32.09 51.13 16.15
C TYR A 13 -31.70 50.75 14.72
N ALA A 14 -32.67 50.54 13.81
CA ALA A 14 -32.40 50.18 12.42
C ALA A 14 -31.91 51.34 11.58
N THR A 15 -31.11 51.03 10.56
CA THR A 15 -30.61 51.98 9.57
C THR A 15 -30.83 51.47 8.14
N ALA A 16 -31.55 52.24 7.33
CA ALA A 16 -31.75 51.97 5.92
C ALA A 16 -31.23 53.14 5.06
N LEU A 17 -30.24 52.86 4.21
CA LEU A 17 -29.66 53.86 3.30
C LEU A 17 -29.64 53.34 1.87
N GLY A 18 -30.46 53.94 1.06
CA GLY A 18 -30.61 53.60 -0.36
C GLY A 18 -32.06 53.67 -0.82
N THR A 19 -32.28 53.83 -2.12
CA THR A 19 -33.63 53.77 -2.69
C THR A 19 -34.24 52.39 -2.45
N ASN A 20 -35.45 52.35 -1.86
CA ASN A 20 -36.15 51.13 -1.46
C ASN A 20 -35.38 50.24 -0.45
N ALA A 21 -34.39 50.78 0.27
CA ALA A 21 -33.70 50.01 1.32
C ALA A 21 -34.65 49.73 2.50
N LYS A 22 -34.64 48.51 3.03
CA LYS A 22 -35.52 48.08 4.12
C LYS A 22 -34.70 47.46 5.27
N ALA A 23 -34.84 48.01 6.47
CA ALA A 23 -34.24 47.50 7.69
C ALA A 23 -35.36 47.25 8.72
N ILE A 24 -35.92 46.04 8.76
CA ILE A 24 -37.11 45.66 9.50
C ILE A 24 -36.79 45.02 10.88
N GLY A 25 -35.69 44.23 10.92
CA GLY A 25 -35.26 43.65 12.17
C GLY A 25 -34.66 44.62 13.17
N PRO A 26 -34.73 44.39 14.48
CA PRO A 26 -34.05 45.18 15.49
C PRO A 26 -32.53 45.24 15.22
N ASN A 27 -31.88 46.38 15.37
CA ASN A 27 -30.49 46.64 15.05
C ASN A 27 -30.08 46.28 13.58
N ALA A 28 -31.05 46.23 12.68
CA ALA A 28 -30.80 45.91 11.29
C ALA A 28 -30.16 47.09 10.55
N THR A 29 -29.24 46.80 9.63
CA THR A 29 -28.61 47.78 8.75
C THR A 29 -28.74 47.34 7.30
N ALA A 30 -29.47 48.11 6.50
CA ALA A 30 -29.61 47.90 5.05
C ALA A 30 -28.94 49.05 4.29
N LEU A 31 -27.86 48.75 3.58
CA LEU A 31 -27.07 49.72 2.85
C LEU A 31 -26.95 49.33 1.37
N GLY A 32 -27.68 50.00 0.53
CA GLY A 32 -27.76 49.81 -0.91
C GLY A 32 -29.14 49.92 -1.48
N ALA A 33 -29.29 50.21 -2.75
CA ALA A 33 -30.62 50.25 -3.39
C ALA A 33 -31.25 48.86 -3.36
N ASN A 34 -32.51 48.74 -2.94
CA ASN A 34 -33.29 47.50 -2.74
C ASN A 34 -32.62 46.50 -1.78
N SER A 35 -31.74 46.95 -0.88
CA SER A 35 -31.24 46.08 0.20
C SER A 35 -32.37 45.79 1.21
N ASP A 36 -32.44 44.56 1.74
CA ASP A 36 -33.51 44.13 2.63
C ASP A 36 -32.94 43.33 3.81
N VAL A 37 -33.28 43.73 5.05
CA VAL A 37 -32.88 43.09 6.27
C VAL A 37 -34.07 42.78 7.14
N GLY A 38 -34.58 41.55 7.08
CA GLY A 38 -35.68 41.09 7.92
C GLY A 38 -35.22 40.57 9.28
N ALA A 39 -33.98 40.22 9.49
CA ALA A 39 -33.44 39.63 10.70
C ALA A 39 -32.91 40.64 11.72
N ALA A 40 -32.98 40.31 12.99
CA ALA A 40 -32.35 41.04 14.08
C ALA A 40 -30.82 40.98 13.95
N ASN A 41 -30.10 42.10 14.20
CA ASN A 41 -28.67 42.26 14.08
C ASN A 41 -28.12 41.88 12.67
N GLY A 42 -28.95 41.99 11.65
CA GLY A 42 -28.55 41.72 10.27
C GLY A 42 -27.89 42.92 9.61
N LEU A 43 -26.93 42.66 8.69
CA LEU A 43 -26.29 43.67 7.85
C LEU A 43 -26.38 43.24 6.38
N ALA A 44 -27.13 44.00 5.58
CA ALA A 44 -27.08 43.90 4.10
C ALA A 44 -26.29 45.05 3.52
N LEU A 45 -25.16 44.75 2.87
CA LEU A 45 -24.27 45.70 2.26
C LEU A 45 -24.13 45.42 0.77
N GLY A 46 -24.84 46.20 -0.03
CA GLY A 46 -24.84 46.10 -1.47
C GLY A 46 -26.24 46.23 -2.08
N ALA A 47 -26.35 46.67 -3.33
CA ALA A 47 -27.62 46.72 -4.02
C ALA A 47 -28.24 45.30 -4.12
N ASN A 48 -29.55 45.18 -3.88
CA ASN A 48 -30.30 43.91 -3.87
C ASN A 48 -29.74 42.83 -2.88
N SER A 49 -28.94 43.22 -1.90
CA SER A 49 -28.50 42.29 -0.84
C SER A 49 -29.63 42.03 0.14
N VAL A 50 -29.74 40.79 0.60
CA VAL A 50 -30.85 40.33 1.47
C VAL A 50 -30.34 39.55 2.69
N VAL A 51 -30.77 39.95 3.87
CA VAL A 51 -30.68 39.14 5.10
C VAL A 51 -32.10 38.69 5.48
N GLN A 52 -32.39 37.40 5.28
CA GLN A 52 -33.72 36.86 5.50
C GLN A 52 -34.11 36.89 6.99
N ALA A 53 -35.39 36.99 7.29
CA ALA A 53 -35.91 37.20 8.65
C ALA A 53 -35.41 36.19 9.71
N GLY A 54 -35.10 34.94 9.30
CA GLY A 54 -34.52 33.91 10.18
C GLY A 54 -33.01 33.96 10.34
N ALA A 55 -32.31 34.78 9.52
CA ALA A 55 -30.85 34.84 9.50
C ALA A 55 -30.29 35.88 10.51
N THR A 56 -30.59 35.69 11.79
CA THR A 56 -30.10 36.58 12.85
C THR A 56 -28.59 36.62 12.95
N ASN A 57 -28.01 37.77 13.33
CA ASN A 57 -26.55 37.98 13.46
C ASN A 57 -25.78 37.70 12.15
N SER A 58 -26.37 37.95 11.00
CA SER A 58 -25.76 37.58 9.72
C SER A 58 -25.48 38.78 8.82
N VAL A 59 -24.57 38.61 7.94
CA VAL A 59 -24.11 39.64 6.97
C VAL A 59 -24.30 39.11 5.55
N ALA A 60 -24.99 39.89 4.71
CA ALA A 60 -25.01 39.74 3.26
C ALA A 60 -24.09 40.80 2.64
N LEU A 61 -22.93 40.39 2.16
CA LEU A 61 -21.88 41.28 1.67
C LEU A 61 -21.75 41.24 0.14
N GLY A 62 -22.04 42.34 -0.47
CA GLY A 62 -21.95 42.51 -1.94
C GLY A 62 -23.32 42.52 -2.61
N GLN A 63 -23.36 43.09 -3.84
CA GLN A 63 -24.55 43.18 -4.63
C GLN A 63 -25.21 41.81 -4.85
N GLY A 64 -26.51 41.66 -4.54
CA GLY A 64 -27.26 40.44 -4.74
C GLY A 64 -26.88 39.30 -3.78
N SER A 65 -26.08 39.54 -2.73
CA SER A 65 -25.75 38.50 -1.71
C SER A 65 -26.96 38.20 -0.84
N ILE A 66 -27.14 36.94 -0.47
CA ILE A 66 -28.27 36.48 0.34
C ILE A 66 -27.72 35.70 1.55
N ALA A 67 -27.99 36.23 2.75
CA ALA A 67 -27.80 35.49 4.01
C ALA A 67 -29.12 34.84 4.44
N SER A 68 -29.15 33.50 4.48
CA SER A 68 -30.35 32.70 4.76
C SER A 68 -30.27 31.89 6.04
N ALA A 69 -29.14 31.85 6.71
CA ALA A 69 -28.91 31.14 7.96
C ALA A 69 -28.31 32.07 9.03
N PRO A 70 -28.60 31.83 10.33
CA PRO A 70 -28.06 32.68 11.40
C PRO A 70 -26.55 32.53 11.55
N ASN A 71 -25.90 33.58 12.08
CA ASN A 71 -24.47 33.64 12.37
C ASN A 71 -23.56 33.37 11.13
N THR A 72 -23.97 33.88 9.97
CA THR A 72 -23.24 33.70 8.71
C THR A 72 -22.82 35.02 8.06
N VAL A 73 -21.73 34.98 7.30
CA VAL A 73 -21.37 36.01 6.33
C VAL A 73 -21.51 35.40 4.94
N SER A 74 -22.50 35.88 4.17
CA SER A 74 -22.70 35.46 2.79
C SER A 74 -22.12 36.50 1.84
N VAL A 75 -21.23 36.04 0.96
CA VAL A 75 -20.63 36.89 -0.08
C VAL A 75 -21.25 36.70 -1.48
N GLY A 76 -22.33 35.92 -1.56
CA GLY A 76 -23.03 35.60 -2.81
C GLY A 76 -24.44 35.10 -2.58
N ALA A 77 -24.97 34.38 -3.55
CA ALA A 77 -26.27 33.70 -3.49
C ALA A 77 -26.14 32.31 -4.16
N PRO A 78 -27.07 31.38 -3.90
CA PRO A 78 -27.07 30.10 -4.60
C PRO A 78 -27.07 30.27 -6.11
N GLY A 79 -26.09 29.67 -6.81
CA GLY A 79 -25.84 29.81 -8.24
C GLY A 79 -25.14 31.12 -8.66
N ALA A 80 -24.79 31.99 -7.68
CA ALA A 80 -24.05 33.22 -7.87
C ALA A 80 -22.99 33.44 -6.79
N GLU A 81 -22.23 32.37 -6.50
CA GLU A 81 -21.16 32.36 -5.52
C GLU A 81 -19.98 33.24 -5.95
N ARG A 82 -19.23 33.79 -4.99
CA ARG A 82 -18.03 34.61 -5.21
C ARG A 82 -16.80 34.00 -4.59
N LYS A 83 -15.67 34.20 -5.27
CA LYS A 83 -14.35 33.90 -4.70
C LYS A 83 -13.95 34.99 -3.71
N ILE A 84 -13.38 34.60 -2.58
CA ILE A 84 -12.65 35.48 -1.69
C ILE A 84 -11.17 35.38 -2.07
N THR A 85 -10.59 36.48 -2.53
CA THR A 85 -9.19 36.53 -2.99
C THR A 85 -8.33 37.30 -2.00
N ASN A 86 -7.00 37.17 -2.12
CA ASN A 86 -6.01 37.83 -1.25
C ASN A 86 -6.14 37.43 0.25
N VAL A 87 -6.60 36.21 0.50
CA VAL A 87 -6.64 35.63 1.84
C VAL A 87 -5.20 35.24 2.23
N ALA A 88 -4.68 35.80 3.31
CA ALA A 88 -3.40 35.41 3.88
C ALA A 88 -3.46 33.94 4.35
N PRO A 89 -2.31 33.25 4.46
CA PRO A 89 -2.28 31.94 5.08
C PRO A 89 -2.84 31.99 6.51
N GLY A 90 -3.85 31.19 6.79
CA GLY A 90 -4.40 31.01 8.13
C GLY A 90 -3.56 30.04 8.96
N ASP A 91 -3.70 30.10 10.26
CA ASP A 91 -3.09 29.09 11.14
C ASP A 91 -3.76 27.74 10.96
N ILE A 92 -2.97 26.66 10.86
CA ILE A 92 -3.45 25.29 10.71
C ILE A 92 -3.15 24.54 12.01
N SER A 93 -4.07 24.60 12.93
CA SER A 93 -3.99 23.92 14.23
C SER A 93 -5.35 23.34 14.63
N PRO A 94 -5.42 22.41 15.59
CA PRO A 94 -6.70 21.82 16.03
C PRO A 94 -7.71 22.81 16.60
N THR A 95 -7.25 24.00 16.98
CA THR A 95 -8.08 25.05 17.61
C THR A 95 -8.24 26.29 16.73
N SER A 96 -7.62 26.31 15.54
CA SER A 96 -7.72 27.46 14.64
C SER A 96 -9.12 27.61 14.08
N THR A 97 -9.56 28.87 14.00
CA THR A 97 -10.78 29.29 13.32
C THR A 97 -10.50 30.15 12.09
N ASP A 98 -9.23 30.22 11.66
CA ASP A 98 -8.83 30.99 10.51
C ASP A 98 -9.31 30.36 9.18
N ALA A 99 -9.62 31.21 8.23
CA ALA A 99 -9.78 30.76 6.84
C ALA A 99 -8.43 30.34 6.26
N VAL A 100 -8.38 29.24 5.55
CA VAL A 100 -7.19 28.77 4.83
C VAL A 100 -7.30 29.09 3.34
N ASN A 101 -6.18 29.41 2.70
CA ASN A 101 -6.15 29.67 1.27
C ASN A 101 -5.79 28.40 0.46
N GLY A 102 -5.99 28.49 -0.87
CA GLY A 102 -5.78 27.36 -1.78
C GLY A 102 -4.35 26.81 -1.76
N SER A 103 -3.32 27.63 -1.51
CA SER A 103 -1.93 27.18 -1.48
C SER A 103 -1.64 26.27 -0.26
N GLN A 104 -2.24 26.58 0.87
CA GLN A 104 -2.14 25.74 2.07
C GLN A 104 -2.79 24.36 1.86
N VAL A 105 -4.00 24.33 1.30
CA VAL A 105 -4.69 23.08 0.96
C VAL A 105 -3.90 22.27 -0.07
N TYR A 106 -3.37 22.93 -1.12
CA TYR A 106 -2.54 22.26 -2.11
C TYR A 106 -1.30 21.63 -1.48
N GLY A 107 -0.59 22.35 -0.60
CA GLY A 107 0.58 21.84 0.10
C GLY A 107 0.26 20.61 0.97
N LEU A 108 -0.86 20.62 1.68
CA LEU A 108 -1.29 19.48 2.50
C LEU A 108 -1.59 18.24 1.65
N VAL A 109 -2.31 18.40 0.53
CA VAL A 109 -2.64 17.31 -0.39
C VAL A 109 -1.36 16.71 -1.01
N GLN A 110 -0.42 17.56 -1.43
CA GLN A 110 0.86 17.09 -2.00
C GLN A 110 1.68 16.32 -0.97
N ASN A 111 1.77 16.80 0.26
CA ASN A 111 2.51 16.12 1.32
C ASN A 111 1.90 14.75 1.62
N GLN A 112 0.59 14.65 1.73
CA GLN A 112 -0.09 13.37 1.97
C GLN A 112 0.12 12.39 0.80
N SER A 113 0.03 12.88 -0.43
CA SER A 113 0.27 12.05 -1.63
C SER A 113 1.70 11.51 -1.65
N ASN A 114 2.70 12.35 -1.35
CA ASN A 114 4.10 11.94 -1.31
C ASN A 114 4.38 10.90 -0.22
N VAL A 115 3.79 11.06 0.97
CA VAL A 115 3.90 10.09 2.05
C VAL A 115 3.25 8.76 1.64
N ALA A 116 2.05 8.78 1.07
CA ALA A 116 1.35 7.59 0.62
C ALA A 116 2.14 6.84 -0.48
N LEU A 117 2.66 7.55 -1.47
CA LEU A 117 3.50 6.97 -2.53
C LEU A 117 4.79 6.35 -1.96
N SER A 118 5.44 7.02 -1.02
CA SER A 118 6.62 6.48 -0.34
C SER A 118 6.32 5.19 0.41
N GLN A 119 5.20 5.12 1.14
CA GLN A 119 4.76 3.92 1.85
C GLN A 119 4.43 2.78 0.89
N ILE A 120 3.73 3.07 -0.22
CA ILE A 120 3.42 2.09 -1.27
C ILE A 120 4.71 1.52 -1.87
N ASN A 121 5.66 2.38 -2.22
CA ASN A 121 6.95 1.94 -2.77
C ASN A 121 7.73 1.06 -1.79
N ASN A 122 7.79 1.45 -0.51
CA ASN A 122 8.43 0.65 0.53
C ASN A 122 7.74 -0.71 0.71
N THR A 123 6.41 -0.73 0.68
CA THR A 123 5.63 -1.97 0.78
C THR A 123 5.88 -2.88 -0.42
N ASN A 124 5.92 -2.33 -1.64
CA ASN A 124 6.22 -3.08 -2.85
C ASN A 124 7.62 -3.69 -2.81
N VAL A 125 8.63 -2.93 -2.36
CA VAL A 125 10.00 -3.44 -2.20
C VAL A 125 10.03 -4.59 -1.19
N ARG A 126 9.35 -4.47 -0.05
CA ARG A 126 9.25 -5.55 0.94
C ARG A 126 8.52 -6.78 0.38
N LEU A 127 7.44 -6.58 -0.35
CA LEU A 127 6.70 -7.66 -1.02
C LEU A 127 7.59 -8.40 -2.04
N ASN A 128 8.38 -7.66 -2.82
CA ASN A 128 9.31 -8.25 -3.77
C ASN A 128 10.41 -9.08 -3.07
N ARG A 129 10.90 -8.63 -1.91
CA ARG A 129 11.82 -9.41 -1.07
C ARG A 129 11.19 -10.69 -0.53
N VAL A 130 9.94 -10.61 -0.07
CA VAL A 130 9.18 -11.80 0.35
C VAL A 130 9.04 -12.78 -0.82
N GLY A 131 8.71 -12.30 -2.01
CA GLY A 131 8.66 -13.12 -3.23
C GLY A 131 10.00 -13.78 -3.56
N ALA A 132 11.11 -13.04 -3.46
CA ALA A 132 12.46 -13.56 -3.67
C ALA A 132 12.84 -14.62 -2.62
N MET A 133 12.53 -14.38 -1.33
CA MET A 133 12.75 -15.35 -0.26
C MET A 133 11.90 -16.61 -0.44
N SER A 134 10.64 -16.47 -0.84
CA SER A 134 9.78 -17.62 -1.16
C SER A 134 10.33 -18.45 -2.31
N ALA A 135 10.83 -17.81 -3.37
CA ALA A 135 11.48 -18.49 -4.48
C ALA A 135 12.78 -19.21 -4.03
N ALA A 136 13.59 -18.57 -3.18
CA ALA A 136 14.79 -19.18 -2.63
C ALA A 136 14.47 -20.37 -1.72
N LEU A 137 13.48 -20.25 -0.83
CA LEU A 137 13.05 -21.32 0.06
C LEU A 137 12.44 -22.50 -0.71
N SER A 138 11.68 -22.24 -1.77
CA SER A 138 11.09 -23.28 -2.62
C SER A 138 12.13 -24.04 -3.45
N SER A 139 13.33 -23.48 -3.65
CA SER A 139 14.45 -24.15 -4.32
C SER A 139 15.21 -25.14 -3.42
N LEU A 140 14.98 -25.10 -2.10
CA LEU A 140 15.55 -26.05 -1.14
C LEU A 140 14.88 -27.41 -1.31
N LYS A 141 15.55 -28.31 -2.01
CA LYS A 141 15.04 -29.68 -2.21
C LYS A 141 15.97 -30.68 -1.52
N PRO A 142 15.43 -31.56 -0.66
CA PRO A 142 16.25 -32.61 -0.09
C PRO A 142 16.69 -33.59 -1.18
N TYR A 143 17.95 -33.95 -1.12
CA TYR A 143 18.50 -35.01 -1.96
C TYR A 143 18.37 -36.33 -1.20
N TYR A 144 17.67 -37.29 -1.79
CA TYR A 144 17.48 -38.58 -1.17
C TYR A 144 18.65 -39.50 -1.51
N VAL A 145 19.48 -39.79 -0.53
CA VAL A 145 20.56 -40.81 -0.61
C VAL A 145 20.20 -42.00 0.26
N ASP A 146 20.62 -43.17 -0.14
CA ASP A 146 20.35 -44.50 0.37
C ASP A 146 20.54 -44.73 1.88
N GLY A 147 19.91 -43.95 2.76
CA GLY A 147 19.63 -44.32 4.11
C GLY A 147 20.79 -44.36 5.11
N THR A 148 22.00 -43.93 4.74
CA THR A 148 23.13 -43.83 5.68
C THR A 148 23.29 -42.45 6.28
N GLU A 149 22.89 -41.40 5.54
CA GLU A 149 22.96 -40.03 6.00
C GLU A 149 21.59 -39.53 6.49
N LYS A 150 21.54 -39.11 7.75
CA LYS A 150 20.30 -38.63 8.38
C LYS A 150 20.10 -37.12 8.26
N GLY A 151 21.15 -36.38 8.02
CA GLY A 151 21.10 -34.91 7.95
C GLY A 151 21.57 -34.36 6.62
N GLN A 152 20.93 -33.28 6.14
CA GLN A 152 21.28 -32.62 4.88
C GLN A 152 21.25 -31.12 5.07
N VAL A 153 22.25 -30.42 4.52
CA VAL A 153 22.26 -28.96 4.40
C VAL A 153 21.84 -28.59 2.98
N MET A 154 20.93 -27.66 2.87
CA MET A 154 20.42 -27.17 1.58
C MET A 154 20.67 -25.68 1.45
N ALA A 155 21.02 -25.22 0.26
CA ALA A 155 21.16 -23.81 -0.08
C ALA A 155 20.40 -23.52 -1.36
N GLY A 156 19.79 -22.36 -1.42
CA GLY A 156 19.01 -21.94 -2.58
C GLY A 156 19.07 -20.43 -2.77
N VAL A 157 18.91 -20.00 -3.99
CA VAL A 157 18.82 -18.58 -4.35
C VAL A 157 17.51 -18.33 -5.06
N GLY A 158 16.95 -17.14 -4.86
CA GLY A 158 15.73 -16.73 -5.51
C GLY A 158 15.78 -15.28 -5.94
N SER A 159 15.02 -14.94 -6.95
CA SER A 159 14.87 -13.56 -7.42
C SER A 159 13.41 -13.30 -7.77
N TYR A 160 12.91 -12.10 -7.44
CA TYR A 160 11.58 -11.66 -7.78
C TYR A 160 11.56 -10.13 -7.94
N HIS A 161 11.09 -9.65 -9.10
CA HIS A 161 11.02 -8.21 -9.43
C HIS A 161 12.28 -7.41 -9.07
N GLY A 162 13.46 -7.96 -9.40
CA GLY A 162 14.77 -7.30 -9.18
C GLY A 162 15.35 -7.47 -7.77
N GLU A 163 14.57 -7.93 -6.78
CA GLU A 163 15.09 -8.30 -5.46
C GLU A 163 15.64 -9.74 -5.49
N LYS A 164 16.66 -9.99 -4.67
CA LYS A 164 17.35 -11.28 -4.57
C LYS A 164 17.33 -11.77 -3.14
N ALA A 165 17.30 -13.08 -2.98
CA ALA A 165 17.34 -13.74 -1.69
C ALA A 165 18.23 -14.98 -1.71
N LEU A 166 18.80 -15.28 -0.55
CA LEU A 166 19.49 -16.53 -0.25
C LEU A 166 18.63 -17.30 0.75
N ALA A 167 18.51 -18.61 0.57
CA ALA A 167 17.91 -19.49 1.55
C ALA A 167 18.91 -20.58 1.97
N LEU A 168 18.88 -20.89 3.26
CA LEU A 168 19.62 -22.01 3.85
C LEU A 168 18.61 -22.90 4.58
N GLY A 169 18.81 -24.20 4.48
CA GLY A 169 17.95 -25.18 5.13
C GLY A 169 18.73 -26.35 5.69
N TYR A 170 18.20 -26.92 6.75
CA TYR A 170 18.67 -28.18 7.29
C TYR A 170 17.51 -29.17 7.32
N GLY A 171 17.74 -30.34 6.77
CA GLY A 171 16.80 -31.45 6.79
C GLY A 171 17.32 -32.62 7.59
N TYR A 172 16.46 -33.30 8.32
CA TYR A 172 16.79 -34.46 9.13
C TYR A 172 15.76 -35.58 8.96
N ALA A 173 16.24 -36.78 8.63
CA ALA A 173 15.42 -37.97 8.48
C ALA A 173 15.72 -38.94 9.62
N PRO A 174 14.95 -38.94 10.74
CA PRO A 174 15.14 -39.90 11.85
C PRO A 174 14.94 -41.34 11.40
N ASN A 175 14.10 -41.59 10.40
CA ASN A 175 13.82 -42.88 9.79
C ASN A 175 13.34 -42.68 8.33
N ASP A 176 13.12 -43.77 7.61
CA ASP A 176 12.73 -43.80 6.19
C ASP A 176 11.32 -43.22 5.91
N ARG A 177 10.55 -42.92 6.93
CA ARG A 177 9.15 -42.46 6.81
C ARG A 177 8.95 -41.00 7.18
N VAL A 178 9.89 -40.42 7.93
CA VAL A 178 9.75 -39.07 8.45
C VAL A 178 10.94 -38.21 7.98
N PHE A 179 10.65 -37.06 7.45
CA PHE A 179 11.64 -36.06 7.14
C PHE A 179 11.22 -34.70 7.78
N LEU A 180 12.10 -34.13 8.57
CA LEU A 180 11.94 -32.86 9.25
C LEU A 180 12.86 -31.86 8.58
N ASN A 181 12.40 -30.63 8.40
CA ASN A 181 13.24 -29.56 7.87
C ASN A 181 13.01 -28.24 8.57
N ALA A 182 14.06 -27.44 8.66
CA ALA A 182 14.03 -26.05 9.06
C ALA A 182 14.80 -25.23 8.04
N SER A 183 14.35 -24.02 7.78
CA SER A 183 14.97 -23.18 6.77
C SER A 183 14.84 -21.70 7.11
N VAL A 184 15.75 -20.90 6.58
CA VAL A 184 15.74 -19.44 6.66
C VAL A 184 16.00 -18.87 5.27
N GLY A 185 15.18 -17.91 4.87
CA GLY A 185 15.39 -17.10 3.69
C GLY A 185 15.77 -15.69 4.10
N ILE A 186 16.74 -15.09 3.44
CA ILE A 186 17.27 -13.76 3.77
C ILE A 186 17.32 -12.93 2.49
N SER A 187 16.76 -11.72 2.56
CA SER A 187 16.85 -10.71 1.51
C SER A 187 17.06 -9.33 2.14
N LYS A 188 18.28 -8.82 2.05
CA LYS A 188 18.71 -7.58 2.73
C LYS A 188 18.38 -7.62 4.23
N SER A 189 17.46 -6.76 4.70
CA SER A 189 17.04 -6.68 6.11
C SER A 189 15.86 -7.57 6.46
N GLU A 190 15.25 -8.25 5.48
CA GLU A 190 14.08 -9.11 5.70
C GLU A 190 14.52 -10.57 5.85
N GLN A 191 13.84 -11.28 6.75
CA GLN A 191 14.10 -12.69 7.02
C GLN A 191 12.77 -13.45 7.03
N MET A 192 12.80 -14.68 6.54
CA MET A 192 11.65 -15.59 6.54
C MET A 192 12.10 -16.95 7.05
N TYR A 193 11.39 -17.51 7.99
CA TYR A 193 11.68 -18.79 8.57
C TYR A 193 10.63 -19.80 8.16
N GLY A 194 11.04 -21.04 7.95
CA GLY A 194 10.15 -22.15 7.65
C GLY A 194 10.55 -23.39 8.40
N MET A 195 9.56 -24.15 8.86
CA MET A 195 9.72 -25.48 9.39
C MET A 195 8.70 -26.41 8.78
N GLY A 196 9.07 -27.65 8.51
CA GLY A 196 8.19 -28.61 7.89
C GLY A 196 8.48 -30.04 8.34
N ALA A 197 7.48 -30.88 8.20
CA ALA A 197 7.59 -32.31 8.41
C ALA A 197 6.88 -33.03 7.28
N THR A 198 7.51 -34.06 6.75
CA THR A 198 6.95 -34.90 5.68
C THR A 198 6.87 -36.33 6.15
N TRP A 199 5.72 -36.96 5.96
CA TRP A 199 5.50 -38.39 6.25
C TRP A 199 5.23 -39.14 4.97
N ARG A 200 5.90 -40.30 4.82
CA ARG A 200 5.58 -41.25 3.75
C ARG A 200 4.41 -42.12 4.19
N ILE A 201 3.35 -42.11 3.41
CA ILE A 201 2.14 -42.89 3.63
C ILE A 201 2.11 -44.03 2.58
N GLY A 202 1.88 -45.25 3.02
CA GLY A 202 1.78 -46.44 2.18
C GLY A 202 2.89 -47.47 2.39
N VAL A 203 2.70 -48.65 1.81
CA VAL A 203 3.67 -49.76 1.84
C VAL A 203 4.56 -49.64 0.61
N GLY A 204 5.67 -48.91 0.73
CA GLY A 204 6.70 -48.93 -0.30
C GLY A 204 7.59 -50.16 -0.15
N THR A 205 7.76 -50.90 -1.21
CA THR A 205 8.86 -51.87 -1.31
C THR A 205 10.16 -51.08 -1.43
N LYS A 206 11.06 -51.19 -0.48
CA LYS A 206 12.45 -50.72 -0.65
C LYS A 206 13.01 -51.38 -1.91
N PRO A 207 13.69 -50.66 -2.82
CA PRO A 207 14.59 -51.34 -3.74
C PRO A 207 15.50 -52.20 -2.90
N ALA A 208 15.51 -53.47 -3.16
CA ALA A 208 16.42 -54.39 -2.47
C ALA A 208 17.84 -53.82 -2.65
N LYS A 209 18.50 -53.45 -1.56
CA LYS A 209 19.97 -53.29 -1.62
C LYS A 209 20.49 -54.62 -2.18
N PRO A 210 21.32 -54.59 -3.26
CA PRO A 210 22.02 -55.80 -3.61
C PRO A 210 22.77 -56.24 -2.33
N ASP A 211 22.47 -57.43 -1.82
CA ASP A 211 23.16 -57.94 -0.68
C ASP A 211 24.65 -58.05 -1.02
N ASN A 212 25.50 -58.08 0.01
CA ASN A 212 26.93 -58.19 -0.20
C ASN A 212 27.29 -59.48 -0.98
N ALA A 213 26.45 -60.50 -0.95
CA ALA A 213 26.60 -61.73 -1.71
C ALA A 213 26.42 -61.42 -3.22
N THR A 214 25.39 -60.71 -3.62
CA THR A 214 25.15 -60.30 -5.03
C THR A 214 26.27 -59.39 -5.55
N VAL A 215 26.73 -58.42 -4.73
CA VAL A 215 27.87 -57.56 -5.10
C VAL A 215 29.15 -58.35 -5.25
N ASN A 216 29.44 -59.32 -4.37
CA ASN A 216 30.62 -60.19 -4.46
C ASN A 216 30.56 -61.13 -5.67
N THR A 217 29.37 -61.65 -5.99
CA THR A 217 29.15 -62.49 -7.17
C THR A 217 29.42 -61.67 -8.47
N LEU A 218 28.88 -60.46 -8.56
CA LEU A 218 29.09 -59.55 -9.69
C LEU A 218 30.57 -59.13 -9.83
N LYS A 219 31.32 -58.97 -8.72
CA LYS A 219 32.74 -58.72 -8.76
C LYS A 219 33.50 -59.92 -9.27
N ALA A 220 33.21 -61.12 -8.79
CA ALA A 220 33.85 -62.37 -9.24
C ALA A 220 33.57 -62.63 -10.74
N GLU A 221 32.32 -62.40 -11.19
CA GLU A 221 32.00 -62.50 -12.62
C GLU A 221 32.75 -61.45 -13.48
N ASN A 222 32.93 -60.24 -12.98
CA ASN A 222 33.69 -59.19 -13.67
C ASN A 222 35.17 -59.59 -13.75
N GLU A 223 35.77 -60.10 -12.70
CA GLU A 223 37.13 -60.60 -12.70
C GLU A 223 37.29 -61.77 -13.71
N GLN A 224 36.36 -62.75 -13.74
CA GLN A 224 36.36 -63.82 -14.73
C GLN A 224 36.26 -63.31 -16.17
N LEU A 225 35.43 -62.28 -16.41
CA LEU A 225 35.29 -61.66 -17.69
C LEU A 225 36.58 -60.95 -18.12
N GLN A 226 37.24 -60.22 -17.23
CA GLN A 226 38.54 -59.59 -17.47
C GLN A 226 39.62 -60.63 -17.81
N ASP A 227 39.68 -61.77 -17.09
CA ASP A 227 40.60 -62.85 -17.38
C ASP A 227 40.34 -63.51 -18.76
N ARG A 228 39.06 -63.64 -19.14
CA ARG A 228 38.66 -64.13 -20.48
C ARG A 228 39.05 -63.15 -21.56
N VAL A 229 38.87 -61.86 -21.36
CA VAL A 229 39.30 -60.82 -22.31
C VAL A 229 40.83 -60.86 -22.46
N ALA A 230 41.59 -60.89 -21.38
CA ALA A 230 43.04 -60.98 -21.44
C ALA A 230 43.54 -62.24 -22.19
N LYS A 231 42.90 -63.42 -21.97
CA LYS A 231 43.22 -64.64 -22.73
C LYS A 231 42.89 -64.53 -24.19
N LEU A 232 41.77 -63.90 -24.55
CA LEU A 232 41.41 -63.66 -25.95
C LEU A 232 42.37 -62.69 -26.61
N GLU A 233 42.78 -61.61 -25.95
CA GLU A 233 43.78 -60.69 -26.44
C GLU A 233 45.14 -61.39 -26.71
N ALA A 234 45.57 -62.24 -25.76
CA ALA A 234 46.78 -63.00 -25.93
C ALA A 234 46.72 -64.00 -27.11
N LEU A 235 45.54 -64.63 -27.34
CA LEU A 235 45.32 -65.46 -28.48
C LEU A 235 45.31 -64.71 -29.83
N VAL A 236 44.67 -63.57 -29.85
CA VAL A 236 44.66 -62.67 -31.02
C VAL A 236 46.12 -62.22 -31.35
N GLN A 237 46.89 -61.83 -30.30
CA GLN A 237 48.27 -61.45 -30.49
C GLN A 237 49.09 -62.59 -31.13
N LYS A 238 48.97 -63.80 -30.57
CA LYS A 238 49.59 -64.98 -31.15
C LYS A 238 49.16 -65.28 -32.57
N LEU A 239 47.92 -65.10 -32.93
CA LEU A 239 47.41 -65.28 -34.28
C LEU A 239 47.95 -64.24 -35.24
N VAL A 240 48.10 -62.99 -34.79
CA VAL A 240 48.71 -61.91 -35.58
C VAL A 240 50.21 -62.22 -35.83
N GLU A 241 50.96 -62.65 -34.78
CA GLU A 241 52.38 -63.00 -34.90
C GLU A 241 52.64 -64.25 -35.77
N SER A 242 51.65 -65.17 -35.87
CA SER A 242 51.75 -66.38 -36.70
C SER A 242 51.45 -66.15 -38.19
N LYS A 243 50.90 -64.98 -38.53
CA LYS A 243 50.62 -64.60 -39.91
C LYS A 243 51.53 -63.55 -40.49
N ALA A 244 52.47 -63.05 -39.70
CA ALA A 244 53.61 -62.19 -40.15
C ALA A 244 54.85 -63.05 -40.46
#